data_e8deb640bfd5285b680297bb2b5b9523
#
_entry.id   e8deb640bfd5285b680297bb2b5b9523
#
_cell.length_a   1.000
_cell.length_b   1.000
_cell.length_c   1.000
_cell.angle_alpha   90.00
_cell.angle_beta   90.00
_cell.angle_gamma   90.00
#
_symmetry.space_group_name_H-M   'P 1'
#
loop_
_entity.id
_entity.type
_entity.pdbx_description
1 polymer ?
#
loop_
_entity_poly.entity_id
_entity_poly.type
_entity_poly.pdbx_seq_one_letter_code
_entity_poly.pdbx_strand_id
1 'polypeptide(L)'
;MTEAIYETVITTQDATGQAHVAPMGVRYRPLADGSPGVVLMPFKPSVTHDNIVATGHAVLNIVSDTRVFATCVTGRRDAAVLQLLPLAPEGQVAGQRLACALRHLQLRLATRQDDAQRPLLHLAVLAQAEHAPFIGLNRAQAAVVEGAVLVSRLHLLPADKICREMDYLQIAIDKTAAAEELQAWGWLRAAVAAHLQSATPSAAQSATPSPSPAQRQPPAPNPQKDVA
;
A
#
# COMPACT_ATOMS: atom_id res chain seq x y z
N MET A 1 -26.48 -0.24 -9.51
CA MET A 1 -25.62 0.95 -9.75
C MET A 1 -24.29 0.74 -9.02
N THR A 2 -23.17 1.05 -9.67
CA THR A 2 -21.85 0.95 -9.05
C THR A 2 -21.67 2.18 -8.14
N GLU A 3 -21.43 1.96 -6.82
CA GLU A 3 -21.15 3.05 -5.90
C GLU A 3 -19.73 3.58 -6.10
N ALA A 4 -19.54 4.88 -6.00
CA ALA A 4 -18.20 5.50 -6.06
C ALA A 4 -17.36 5.08 -4.85
N ILE A 5 -16.07 4.84 -5.10
CA ILE A 5 -15.06 4.59 -4.06
C ILE A 5 -14.20 5.84 -3.96
N TYR A 6 -13.98 6.30 -2.74
CA TYR A 6 -13.16 7.47 -2.43
C TYR A 6 -11.88 7.03 -1.73
N GLU A 7 -10.74 7.48 -2.21
CA GLU A 7 -9.46 7.20 -1.57
C GLU A 7 -9.29 8.08 -0.32
N THR A 8 -9.11 7.44 0.81
CA THR A 8 -8.99 8.07 2.12
C THR A 8 -7.90 7.40 2.94
N VAL A 9 -7.65 7.91 4.14
CA VAL A 9 -6.73 7.29 5.10
C VAL A 9 -7.49 6.99 6.38
N ILE A 10 -7.44 5.75 6.82
CA ILE A 10 -8.06 5.30 8.07
C ILE A 10 -7.00 5.23 9.16
N THR A 11 -7.29 5.83 10.30
CA THR A 11 -6.53 5.67 11.53
C THR A 11 -7.32 4.80 12.50
N THR A 12 -6.69 3.79 13.06
CA THR A 12 -7.25 2.90 14.08
C THR A 12 -6.29 2.76 15.24
N GLN A 13 -6.75 2.22 16.35
CA GLN A 13 -5.94 1.83 17.50
C GLN A 13 -6.23 0.38 17.84
N ASP A 14 -5.22 -0.35 18.29
CA ASP A 14 -5.41 -1.66 18.88
C ASP A 14 -5.91 -1.57 20.33
N ALA A 15 -6.12 -2.69 20.99
CA ALA A 15 -6.58 -2.75 22.37
C ALA A 15 -5.59 -2.13 23.38
N THR A 16 -4.33 -1.93 23.00
CA THR A 16 -3.29 -1.29 23.82
C THR A 16 -3.19 0.23 23.57
N GLY A 17 -3.95 0.74 22.58
CA GLY A 17 -3.92 2.15 22.19
C GLY A 17 -2.85 2.45 21.11
N GLN A 18 -2.15 1.44 20.58
CA GLN A 18 -1.17 1.66 19.52
C GLN A 18 -1.89 2.01 18.21
N ALA A 19 -1.52 3.15 17.64
CA ALA A 19 -2.12 3.64 16.41
C ALA A 19 -1.61 2.91 15.18
N HIS A 20 -2.51 2.73 14.20
CA HIS A 20 -2.23 2.23 12.88
C HIS A 20 -2.86 3.15 11.82
N VAL A 21 -2.11 3.47 10.78
CA VAL A 21 -2.53 4.34 9.68
C VAL A 21 -2.48 3.53 8.38
N ALA A 22 -3.57 3.53 7.62
CA ALA A 22 -3.63 2.82 6.34
C ALA A 22 -4.50 3.54 5.31
N PRO A 23 -4.06 3.66 4.04
CA PRO A 23 -4.92 4.03 2.94
C PRO A 23 -6.07 3.05 2.78
N MET A 24 -7.27 3.57 2.50
CA MET A 24 -8.46 2.75 2.36
C MET A 24 -9.48 3.40 1.43
N GLY A 25 -9.92 2.63 0.42
CA GLY A 25 -11.06 3.03 -0.39
C GLY A 25 -12.36 2.87 0.39
N VAL A 26 -13.16 3.92 0.47
CA VAL A 26 -14.42 3.93 1.22
C VAL A 26 -15.61 4.23 0.33
N ARG A 27 -16.81 3.84 0.79
CA ARG A 27 -18.08 4.26 0.20
C ARG A 27 -18.90 4.98 1.26
N TYR A 28 -19.56 6.06 0.89
CA TYR A 28 -20.52 6.74 1.75
C TYR A 28 -21.89 6.12 1.53
N ARG A 29 -22.40 5.45 2.54
CA ARG A 29 -23.70 4.77 2.50
C ARG A 29 -24.42 4.98 3.82
N PRO A 30 -25.64 5.56 3.81
CA PRO A 30 -26.45 5.67 5.02
C PRO A 30 -26.65 4.30 5.69
N LEU A 31 -26.77 4.30 7.00
CA LEU A 31 -27.20 3.13 7.76
C LEU A 31 -28.68 2.83 7.55
N ALA A 32 -29.16 1.72 8.07
CA ALA A 32 -30.56 1.29 7.93
C ALA A 32 -31.58 2.29 8.53
N ASP A 33 -31.17 3.07 9.52
CA ASP A 33 -31.95 4.12 10.16
C ASP A 33 -31.87 5.48 9.44
N GLY A 34 -31.13 5.55 8.31
CA GLY A 34 -30.90 6.77 7.54
C GLY A 34 -29.77 7.66 8.05
N SER A 35 -29.13 7.31 9.16
CA SER A 35 -27.99 8.08 9.68
C SER A 35 -26.75 7.99 8.77
N PRO A 36 -25.87 9.00 8.77
CA PRO A 36 -24.66 8.97 7.96
C PRO A 36 -23.77 7.78 8.26
N GLY A 37 -23.31 7.08 7.22
CA GLY A 37 -22.49 5.91 7.34
C GLY A 37 -21.37 5.81 6.30
N VAL A 38 -20.37 5.01 6.62
CA VAL A 38 -19.21 4.70 5.78
C VAL A 38 -19.05 3.20 5.70
N VAL A 39 -18.76 2.69 4.51
CA VAL A 39 -18.48 1.27 4.27
C VAL A 39 -17.00 1.09 3.95
N LEU A 40 -16.34 0.21 4.70
CA LEU A 40 -15.00 -0.27 4.45
C LEU A 40 -15.06 -1.73 4.00
N MET A 41 -14.17 -2.10 3.07
CA MET A 41 -14.02 -3.48 2.58
C MET A 41 -12.52 -3.83 2.51
N PRO A 42 -11.84 -3.96 3.65
CA PRO A 42 -10.41 -4.27 3.70
C PRO A 42 -10.14 -5.67 3.15
N PHE A 43 -9.00 -5.85 2.47
CA PHE A 43 -8.51 -7.18 2.15
C PHE A 43 -7.82 -7.79 3.37
N LYS A 44 -8.12 -9.03 3.70
CA LYS A 44 -7.44 -9.78 4.76
C LYS A 44 -6.12 -10.39 4.27
N PRO A 45 -5.07 -10.43 5.12
CA PRO A 45 -5.02 -9.92 6.50
C PRO A 45 -4.97 -8.40 6.57
N SER A 46 -5.63 -7.79 7.58
CA SER A 46 -5.72 -6.33 7.71
C SER A 46 -5.72 -5.88 9.17
N VAL A 47 -4.67 -5.18 9.57
CA VAL A 47 -4.57 -4.56 10.89
C VAL A 47 -5.73 -3.58 11.13
N THR A 48 -6.12 -2.79 10.12
CA THR A 48 -7.28 -1.89 10.19
C THR A 48 -8.57 -2.66 10.53
N HIS A 49 -8.81 -3.79 9.84
CA HIS A 49 -9.97 -4.65 10.14
C HIS A 49 -9.95 -5.14 11.59
N ASP A 50 -8.82 -5.72 12.01
CA ASP A 50 -8.69 -6.35 13.31
C ASP A 50 -8.84 -5.32 14.45
N ASN A 51 -8.26 -4.13 14.27
CA ASN A 51 -8.42 -3.02 15.22
C ASN A 51 -9.88 -2.55 15.32
N ILE A 52 -10.58 -2.39 14.17
CA ILE A 52 -11.99 -1.98 14.17
C ILE A 52 -12.88 -3.04 14.86
N VAL A 53 -12.61 -4.31 14.61
CA VAL A 53 -13.37 -5.40 15.24
C VAL A 53 -13.10 -5.45 16.74
N ALA A 54 -11.85 -5.23 17.17
CA ALA A 54 -11.46 -5.28 18.58
C ALA A 54 -11.95 -4.06 19.38
N THR A 55 -11.88 -2.85 18.81
CA THR A 55 -12.17 -1.61 19.54
C THR A 55 -13.52 -0.98 19.20
N GLY A 56 -14.09 -1.36 18.07
CA GLY A 56 -15.34 -0.79 17.56
C GLY A 56 -15.19 0.57 16.88
N HIS A 57 -13.97 1.10 16.69
CA HIS A 57 -13.76 2.50 16.31
C HIS A 57 -12.71 2.69 15.22
N ALA A 58 -12.87 3.80 14.46
CA ALA A 58 -11.90 4.28 13.49
C ALA A 58 -12.02 5.80 13.29
N VAL A 59 -11.00 6.42 12.74
CA VAL A 59 -11.07 7.79 12.23
C VAL A 59 -10.75 7.77 10.74
N LEU A 60 -11.66 8.32 9.94
CA LEU A 60 -11.45 8.56 8.52
C LEU A 60 -10.83 9.94 8.34
N ASN A 61 -9.73 10.02 7.61
CA ASN A 61 -9.03 11.26 7.28
C ASN A 61 -9.12 11.51 5.78
N ILE A 62 -9.62 12.68 5.40
CA ILE A 62 -9.55 13.20 4.04
C ILE A 62 -8.30 14.06 3.96
N VAL A 63 -7.36 13.67 3.11
CA VAL A 63 -6.04 14.31 2.98
C VAL A 63 -5.78 14.71 1.52
N SER A 64 -5.02 15.80 1.33
CA SER A 64 -4.40 16.15 0.04
C SER A 64 -2.89 15.89 0.04
N ASP A 65 -2.26 15.71 1.21
CA ASP A 65 -0.86 15.31 1.32
C ASP A 65 -0.70 13.83 0.96
N THR A 66 -0.33 13.59 -0.29
CA THR A 66 -0.20 12.22 -0.83
C THR A 66 1.05 11.49 -0.36
N ARG A 67 1.96 12.16 0.38
CA ARG A 67 3.07 11.49 1.07
C ARG A 67 2.57 10.44 2.05
N VAL A 68 1.39 10.63 2.63
CA VAL A 68 0.76 9.64 3.53
C VAL A 68 0.56 8.31 2.81
N PHE A 69 0.03 8.32 1.58
CA PHE A 69 -0.17 7.11 0.79
C PHE A 69 1.17 6.43 0.47
N ALA A 70 2.13 7.21 -0.03
CA ALA A 70 3.46 6.68 -0.38
C ALA A 70 4.20 6.11 0.85
N THR A 71 4.13 6.79 2.00
CA THR A 71 4.71 6.33 3.27
C THR A 71 4.14 4.98 3.69
N CYS A 72 2.82 4.83 3.68
CA CYS A 72 2.15 3.60 4.10
C CYS A 72 2.52 2.40 3.20
N VAL A 73 2.47 2.55 1.86
CA VAL A 73 2.71 1.42 0.94
C VAL A 73 4.18 1.05 0.79
N THR A 74 5.11 1.95 1.10
CA THR A 74 6.55 1.67 1.07
C THR A 74 7.11 1.22 2.42
N GLY A 75 6.27 1.11 3.45
CA GLY A 75 6.67 0.72 4.80
C GLY A 75 7.55 1.76 5.52
N ARG A 76 7.61 2.99 5.01
CA ARG A 76 8.35 4.08 5.65
C ARG A 76 7.65 4.49 6.95
N ARG A 77 8.43 4.96 7.91
CA ARG A 77 7.94 5.49 9.19
C ARG A 77 8.37 6.95 9.34
N ASP A 78 7.83 7.81 8.46
CA ASP A 78 8.08 9.24 8.53
C ASP A 78 7.14 9.86 9.57
N ALA A 79 7.68 10.19 10.74
CA ALA A 79 6.90 10.72 11.86
C ALA A 79 6.31 12.12 11.57
N ALA A 80 6.91 12.89 10.68
CA ALA A 80 6.38 14.21 10.30
C ALA A 80 5.18 14.06 9.37
N VAL A 81 5.23 13.13 8.43
CA VAL A 81 4.11 12.83 7.50
C VAL A 81 2.96 12.13 8.21
N LEU A 82 3.26 11.18 9.11
CA LEU A 82 2.27 10.39 9.84
C LEU A 82 1.96 10.97 11.23
N GLN A 83 2.19 12.26 11.44
CA GLN A 83 1.89 12.89 12.72
C GLN A 83 0.42 12.73 13.08
N LEU A 84 0.16 12.19 14.29
CA LEU A 84 -1.17 11.96 14.82
C LEU A 84 -1.51 12.98 15.90
N LEU A 85 -2.73 13.48 15.86
CA LEU A 85 -3.28 14.38 16.87
C LEU A 85 -4.46 13.69 17.57
N PRO A 86 -4.50 13.70 18.91
CA PRO A 86 -5.62 13.12 19.64
C PRO A 86 -6.90 13.91 19.35
N LEU A 87 -8.01 13.19 19.31
CA LEU A 87 -9.35 13.77 19.21
C LEU A 87 -10.02 13.78 20.58
N ALA A 88 -10.82 14.82 20.83
CA ALA A 88 -11.73 14.81 21.94
C ALA A 88 -12.70 13.62 21.80
N PRO A 89 -13.01 12.92 22.91
CA PRO A 89 -13.98 11.84 22.86
C PRO A 89 -15.36 12.38 22.46
N GLU A 90 -15.88 11.88 21.33
CA GLU A 90 -17.27 12.05 20.95
C GLU A 90 -17.96 10.70 21.12
N GLY A 91 -19.03 10.67 21.90
CA GLY A 91 -19.76 9.43 22.18
C GLY A 91 -18.91 8.31 22.78
N GLN A 92 -17.93 8.64 23.66
CA GLN A 92 -16.96 7.73 24.31
C GLN A 92 -15.85 7.18 23.39
N VAL A 93 -15.69 7.71 22.19
CA VAL A 93 -14.64 7.28 21.26
C VAL A 93 -13.40 8.14 21.41
N ALA A 94 -12.34 7.58 21.94
CA ALA A 94 -11.01 8.14 21.80
C ALA A 94 -10.44 7.74 20.44
N GLY A 95 -9.91 8.71 19.69
CA GLY A 95 -9.31 8.46 18.38
C GLY A 95 -8.16 9.41 18.10
N GLN A 96 -7.45 9.17 17.03
CA GLN A 96 -6.39 10.05 16.56
C GLN A 96 -6.61 10.32 15.07
N ARG A 97 -6.50 11.58 14.67
CA ARG A 97 -6.49 12.00 13.27
C ARG A 97 -5.07 12.28 12.79
N LEU A 98 -4.85 12.26 11.49
CA LEU A 98 -3.65 12.82 10.90
C LEU A 98 -3.63 14.34 11.06
N ALA A 99 -2.45 14.90 11.38
CA ALA A 99 -2.26 16.35 11.47
C ALA A 99 -2.57 17.05 10.14
N CYS A 100 -2.21 16.43 9.01
CA CYS A 100 -2.45 16.92 7.66
C CYS A 100 -3.87 16.73 7.13
N ALA A 101 -4.78 16.12 7.91
CA ALA A 101 -6.15 15.92 7.47
C ALA A 101 -6.87 17.26 7.23
N LEU A 102 -7.44 17.43 6.03
CA LEU A 102 -8.33 18.55 5.71
C LEU A 102 -9.65 18.44 6.47
N ARG A 103 -10.13 17.22 6.61
CA ARG A 103 -11.37 16.86 7.34
C ARG A 103 -11.19 15.48 7.95
N HIS A 104 -11.79 15.25 9.11
CA HIS A 104 -11.90 13.90 9.67
C HIS A 104 -13.35 13.55 10.03
N LEU A 105 -13.62 12.25 10.08
CA LEU A 105 -14.85 11.66 10.58
C LEU A 105 -14.49 10.66 11.68
N GLN A 106 -15.13 10.79 12.86
CA GLN A 106 -15.07 9.77 13.91
C GLN A 106 -16.11 8.71 13.62
N LEU A 107 -15.68 7.44 13.57
CA LEU A 107 -16.50 6.33 13.11
C LEU A 107 -16.65 5.28 14.22
N ARG A 108 -17.85 4.68 14.31
CA ARG A 108 -18.14 3.53 15.17
C ARG A 108 -18.69 2.38 14.35
N LEU A 109 -18.19 1.19 14.56
CA LEU A 109 -18.69 -0.02 13.93
C LEU A 109 -20.17 -0.25 14.29
N ALA A 110 -21.05 -0.24 13.30
CA ALA A 110 -22.49 -0.49 13.45
C ALA A 110 -22.83 -1.95 13.13
N THR A 111 -22.41 -2.44 11.96
CA THR A 111 -22.60 -3.82 11.55
C THR A 111 -21.40 -4.32 10.76
N ARG A 112 -21.20 -5.64 10.76
CA ARG A 112 -20.20 -6.29 9.91
C ARG A 112 -20.81 -7.50 9.20
N GLN A 113 -20.29 -7.78 8.01
CA GLN A 113 -20.50 -9.03 7.30
C GLN A 113 -19.13 -9.68 7.15
N ASP A 114 -18.98 -10.86 7.76
CA ASP A 114 -17.71 -11.58 7.71
C ASP A 114 -17.53 -12.21 6.32
N ASP A 115 -16.33 -12.11 5.80
CA ASP A 115 -15.86 -12.74 4.57
C ASP A 115 -14.40 -13.15 4.76
N ALA A 116 -13.99 -14.25 4.13
CA ALA A 116 -12.65 -14.80 4.29
C ALA A 116 -11.56 -13.87 3.71
N GLN A 117 -11.89 -13.13 2.65
CA GLN A 117 -10.93 -12.28 1.92
C GLN A 117 -11.28 -10.81 2.04
N ARG A 118 -12.57 -10.44 2.01
CA ARG A 118 -13.01 -9.06 1.88
C ARG A 118 -14.25 -8.75 2.72
N PRO A 119 -14.13 -8.76 4.06
CA PRO A 119 -15.23 -8.44 4.95
C PRO A 119 -15.77 -7.04 4.69
N LEU A 120 -17.05 -6.84 4.97
CA LEU A 120 -17.72 -5.56 4.86
C LEU A 120 -18.00 -5.02 6.25
N LEU A 121 -17.49 -3.82 6.53
CA LEU A 121 -17.67 -3.09 7.77
C LEU A 121 -18.53 -1.86 7.50
N HIS A 122 -19.72 -1.78 8.11
CA HIS A 122 -20.55 -0.58 8.12
C HIS A 122 -20.28 0.21 9.39
N LEU A 123 -19.89 1.48 9.25
CA LEU A 123 -19.55 2.35 10.37
C LEU A 123 -20.47 3.57 10.38
N ALA A 124 -21.02 3.89 11.55
CA ALA A 124 -21.75 5.12 11.79
C ALA A 124 -20.80 6.29 11.90
N VAL A 125 -21.14 7.43 11.32
CA VAL A 125 -20.43 8.69 11.54
C VAL A 125 -20.97 9.33 12.84
N LEU A 126 -20.11 9.46 13.85
CA LEU A 126 -20.47 10.04 15.15
C LEU A 126 -20.25 11.56 15.17
N ALA A 127 -19.10 11.99 14.64
CA ALA A 127 -18.70 13.38 14.58
C ALA A 127 -17.80 13.62 13.37
N GLN A 128 -17.68 14.87 12.96
CA GLN A 128 -16.78 15.29 11.91
C GLN A 128 -16.34 16.73 12.12
N ALA A 129 -15.14 17.07 11.65
CA ALA A 129 -14.66 18.44 11.67
C ALA A 129 -13.75 18.73 10.47
N GLU A 130 -13.80 19.96 10.00
CA GLU A 130 -12.90 20.49 8.98
C GLU A 130 -11.73 21.21 9.64
N HIS A 131 -10.53 21.08 9.04
CA HIS A 131 -9.28 21.64 9.55
C HIS A 131 -8.64 22.59 8.54
N ALA A 132 -8.84 22.31 7.24
CA ALA A 132 -8.36 23.15 6.16
C ALA A 132 -9.26 22.98 4.92
N PRO A 133 -9.35 24.01 4.05
CA PRO A 133 -10.14 23.93 2.84
C PRO A 133 -9.48 22.98 1.81
N PHE A 134 -10.31 22.31 1.02
CA PHE A 134 -9.85 21.67 -0.19
C PHE A 134 -9.65 22.73 -1.29
N ILE A 135 -8.42 22.87 -1.79
CA ILE A 135 -8.04 23.93 -2.73
C ILE A 135 -8.20 23.55 -4.21
N GLY A 136 -8.49 22.29 -4.51
CA GLY A 136 -8.71 21.82 -5.88
C GLY A 136 -8.01 20.48 -6.17
N LEU A 137 -8.27 19.94 -7.35
CA LEU A 137 -7.66 18.70 -7.83
C LEU A 137 -6.28 18.98 -8.43
N ASN A 138 -5.28 18.20 -8.02
CA ASN A 138 -3.93 18.22 -8.59
C ASN A 138 -3.62 16.86 -9.26
N ARG A 139 -3.15 16.90 -10.52
CA ARG A 139 -2.87 15.68 -11.29
C ARG A 139 -1.69 14.89 -10.73
N ALA A 140 -0.69 15.57 -10.16
CA ALA A 140 0.43 14.89 -9.51
C ALA A 140 -0.03 14.16 -8.24
N GLN A 141 -0.96 14.72 -7.47
CA GLN A 141 -1.57 14.03 -6.33
C GLN A 141 -2.31 12.76 -6.79
N ALA A 142 -3.09 12.85 -7.86
CA ALA A 142 -3.74 11.68 -8.45
C ALA A 142 -2.71 10.63 -8.91
N ALA A 143 -1.62 11.06 -9.57
CA ALA A 143 -0.55 10.17 -10.01
C ALA A 143 0.17 9.48 -8.83
N VAL A 144 0.39 10.17 -7.72
CA VAL A 144 0.98 9.56 -6.50
C VAL A 144 0.04 8.52 -5.92
N VAL A 145 -1.27 8.79 -5.84
CA VAL A 145 -2.26 7.81 -5.35
C VAL A 145 -2.28 6.57 -6.24
N GLU A 146 -2.35 6.72 -7.56
CA GLU A 146 -2.29 5.59 -8.51
C GLU A 146 -0.95 4.83 -8.41
N GLY A 147 0.16 5.55 -8.31
CA GLY A 147 1.48 4.95 -8.09
C GLY A 147 1.56 4.16 -6.77
N ALA A 148 0.92 4.64 -5.70
CA ALA A 148 0.81 3.92 -4.44
C ALA A 148 -0.01 2.63 -4.58
N VAL A 149 -1.09 2.65 -5.37
CA VAL A 149 -1.89 1.45 -5.71
C VAL A 149 -1.03 0.44 -6.48
N LEU A 150 -0.22 0.89 -7.46
CA LEU A 150 0.72 0.02 -8.18
C LEU A 150 1.75 -0.60 -7.22
N VAL A 151 2.38 0.21 -6.37
CA VAL A 151 3.40 -0.25 -5.40
C VAL A 151 2.82 -1.28 -4.43
N SER A 152 1.59 -1.11 -3.97
CA SER A 152 0.92 -2.10 -3.11
C SER A 152 0.70 -3.46 -3.77
N ARG A 153 0.81 -3.56 -5.11
CA ARG A 153 0.52 -4.74 -5.93
C ARG A 153 1.72 -5.22 -6.76
N LEU A 154 2.95 -4.77 -6.45
CA LEU A 154 4.14 -5.15 -7.22
C LEU A 154 4.29 -6.67 -7.38
N HIS A 155 3.96 -7.44 -6.34
CA HIS A 155 4.02 -8.91 -6.35
C HIS A 155 2.95 -9.60 -7.21
N LEU A 156 1.97 -8.86 -7.72
CA LEU A 156 0.84 -9.36 -8.54
C LEU A 156 0.94 -8.93 -10.00
N LEU A 157 1.79 -7.95 -10.31
CA LEU A 157 1.80 -7.30 -11.63
C LEU A 157 3.08 -7.64 -12.41
N PRO A 158 2.99 -7.82 -13.73
CA PRO A 158 4.17 -7.96 -14.57
C PRO A 158 5.03 -6.70 -14.59
N ALA A 159 6.36 -6.87 -14.65
CA ALA A 159 7.32 -5.76 -14.61
C ALA A 159 7.10 -4.72 -15.73
N ASP A 160 6.81 -5.18 -16.96
CA ASP A 160 6.56 -4.32 -18.12
C ASP A 160 5.31 -3.45 -17.95
N LYS A 161 4.26 -3.98 -17.27
CA LYS A 161 3.06 -3.22 -16.94
C LYS A 161 3.39 -2.15 -15.91
N ILE A 162 4.13 -2.50 -14.85
CA ILE A 162 4.53 -1.54 -13.80
C ILE A 162 5.32 -0.38 -14.43
N CYS A 163 6.33 -0.67 -15.26
CA CYS A 163 7.13 0.36 -15.91
C CYS A 163 6.28 1.29 -16.78
N ARG A 164 5.43 0.75 -17.67
CA ARG A 164 4.58 1.57 -18.54
C ARG A 164 3.62 2.47 -17.77
N GLU A 165 3.02 1.98 -16.68
CA GLU A 165 2.10 2.78 -15.88
C GLU A 165 2.83 3.86 -15.10
N MET A 166 4.00 3.55 -14.53
CA MET A 166 4.85 4.57 -13.88
C MET A 166 5.31 5.65 -14.86
N ASP A 167 5.69 5.30 -16.09
CA ASP A 167 6.09 6.27 -17.12
C ASP A 167 4.92 7.18 -17.53
N TYR A 168 3.72 6.63 -17.65
CA TYR A 168 2.52 7.43 -17.91
C TYR A 168 2.22 8.42 -16.78
N LEU A 169 2.27 7.96 -15.54
CA LEU A 169 2.02 8.80 -14.35
C LEU A 169 3.10 9.89 -14.19
N GLN A 170 4.35 9.63 -14.60
CA GLN A 170 5.44 10.60 -14.58
C GLN A 170 5.08 11.90 -15.31
N ILE A 171 4.27 11.83 -16.38
CA ILE A 171 3.82 13.02 -17.15
C ILE A 171 3.07 14.03 -16.26
N ALA A 172 2.24 13.54 -15.33
CA ALA A 172 1.51 14.40 -14.41
C ALA A 172 2.43 15.00 -13.35
N ILE A 173 3.36 14.20 -12.84
CA ILE A 173 4.40 14.63 -11.89
C ILE A 173 5.24 15.77 -12.50
N ASP A 174 5.78 15.57 -13.69
CA ASP A 174 6.65 16.57 -14.35
C ASP A 174 5.96 17.92 -14.59
N LYS A 175 4.63 17.89 -14.73
CA LYS A 175 3.88 19.11 -15.09
C LYS A 175 3.23 19.81 -13.90
N THR A 176 2.92 19.11 -12.81
CA THR A 176 2.03 19.66 -11.78
C THR A 176 2.45 19.36 -10.34
N ALA A 177 3.59 18.66 -10.12
CA ALA A 177 4.06 18.33 -8.79
C ALA A 177 4.71 19.53 -8.10
N ALA A 178 4.46 19.68 -6.81
CA ALA A 178 5.24 20.48 -5.88
C ALA A 178 6.22 19.59 -5.08
N ALA A 179 6.85 20.13 -4.06
CA ALA A 179 7.89 19.43 -3.30
C ALA A 179 7.38 18.14 -2.65
N GLU A 180 6.17 18.15 -2.12
CA GLU A 180 5.56 17.01 -1.44
C GLU A 180 5.26 15.86 -2.41
N GLU A 181 4.69 16.14 -3.57
CA GLU A 181 4.41 15.13 -4.59
C GLU A 181 5.70 14.56 -5.19
N LEU A 182 6.72 15.40 -5.42
CA LEU A 182 8.03 14.93 -5.87
C LEU A 182 8.69 14.00 -4.84
N GLN A 183 8.60 14.33 -3.56
CA GLN A 183 9.12 13.49 -2.48
C GLN A 183 8.39 12.13 -2.44
N ALA A 184 7.06 12.15 -2.43
CA ALA A 184 6.23 10.94 -2.45
C ALA A 184 6.54 10.07 -3.67
N TRP A 185 6.61 10.68 -4.85
CA TRP A 185 6.92 9.99 -6.10
C TRP A 185 8.30 9.34 -6.09
N GLY A 186 9.31 10.03 -5.54
CA GLY A 186 10.65 9.49 -5.34
C GLY A 186 10.65 8.22 -4.50
N TRP A 187 9.84 8.16 -3.44
CA TRP A 187 9.71 6.97 -2.59
C TRP A 187 9.06 5.80 -3.33
N LEU A 188 8.02 6.06 -4.12
CA LEU A 188 7.34 5.03 -4.91
C LEU A 188 8.28 4.49 -6.01
N ARG A 189 8.99 5.34 -6.72
CA ARG A 189 9.98 4.91 -7.72
C ARG A 189 11.10 4.07 -7.11
N ALA A 190 11.59 4.43 -5.93
CA ALA A 190 12.61 3.64 -5.23
C ALA A 190 12.08 2.24 -4.85
N ALA A 191 10.83 2.14 -4.42
CA ALA A 191 10.20 0.84 -4.12
C ALA A 191 10.04 -0.03 -5.38
N VAL A 192 9.61 0.55 -6.50
CA VAL A 192 9.54 -0.15 -7.80
C VAL A 192 10.92 -0.62 -8.24
N ALA A 193 11.94 0.24 -8.19
CA ALA A 193 13.30 -0.13 -8.58
C ALA A 193 13.86 -1.29 -7.74
N ALA A 194 13.66 -1.24 -6.42
CA ALA A 194 14.09 -2.31 -5.52
C ALA A 194 13.39 -3.65 -5.84
N HIS A 195 12.08 -3.61 -6.14
CA HIS A 195 11.32 -4.79 -6.52
C HIS A 195 11.84 -5.40 -7.84
N LEU A 196 12.06 -4.59 -8.87
CA LEU A 196 12.54 -5.05 -10.17
C LEU A 196 13.95 -5.64 -10.09
N GLN A 197 14.82 -5.06 -9.26
CA GLN A 197 16.17 -5.60 -9.02
C GLN A 197 16.13 -6.96 -8.32
N SER A 198 15.24 -7.15 -7.34
CA SER A 198 15.09 -8.42 -6.63
C SER A 198 14.46 -9.51 -7.49
N ALA A 199 13.65 -9.15 -8.50
CA ALA A 199 13.01 -10.08 -9.44
C ALA A 199 13.94 -10.55 -10.56
N THR A 200 15.09 -9.87 -10.78
CA THR A 200 16.09 -10.31 -11.78
C THR A 200 17.02 -11.34 -11.11
N PRO A 201 16.98 -12.65 -11.49
CA PRO A 201 17.92 -13.62 -10.96
C PRO A 201 19.35 -13.16 -11.29
N SER A 202 20.25 -13.19 -10.28
CA SER A 202 21.66 -12.93 -10.49
C SER A 202 22.21 -13.93 -11.50
N ALA A 203 22.39 -13.52 -12.75
CA ALA A 203 23.03 -14.30 -13.82
C ALA A 203 24.53 -14.50 -13.60
N ALA A 204 25.06 -14.24 -12.40
CA ALA A 204 26.49 -14.26 -12.11
C ALA A 204 26.98 -15.48 -11.33
N GLN A 205 26.18 -16.54 -11.15
CA GLN A 205 26.64 -17.74 -10.38
C GLN A 205 26.53 -19.08 -11.14
N SER A 206 26.53 -19.12 -12.45
CA SER A 206 26.61 -20.38 -13.21
C SER A 206 27.70 -20.41 -14.28
N ALA A 207 28.83 -19.76 -14.04
CA ALA A 207 30.06 -20.05 -14.79
C ALA A 207 30.95 -20.96 -13.92
N THR A 208 30.56 -22.21 -13.76
CA THR A 208 31.51 -23.28 -13.46
C THR A 208 32.37 -23.47 -14.71
N PRO A 209 33.70 -23.30 -14.64
CA PRO A 209 34.54 -23.61 -15.79
C PRO A 209 34.45 -25.11 -16.05
N SER A 210 34.05 -25.50 -17.26
CA SER A 210 34.18 -26.89 -17.74
C SER A 210 35.61 -27.36 -17.58
N PRO A 211 35.88 -28.58 -17.04
CA PRO A 211 37.21 -29.12 -16.99
C PRO A 211 37.69 -29.37 -18.44
N SER A 212 38.90 -28.85 -18.70
CA SER A 212 39.63 -29.05 -19.94
C SER A 212 39.73 -30.56 -20.29
N PRO A 213 39.59 -30.99 -21.55
CA PRO A 213 39.70 -32.40 -21.88
C PRO A 213 41.11 -32.89 -21.63
N ALA A 214 41.26 -33.80 -20.66
CA ALA A 214 42.50 -34.51 -20.38
C ALA A 214 42.96 -35.24 -21.63
N GLN A 215 44.23 -35.06 -21.97
CA GLN A 215 44.96 -35.73 -23.02
C GLN A 215 44.75 -37.25 -22.93
N ARG A 216 44.17 -37.85 -23.96
CA ARG A 216 44.10 -39.31 -24.12
C ARG A 216 45.51 -39.84 -24.40
N GLN A 217 46.09 -40.60 -23.50
CA GLN A 217 47.27 -41.45 -23.77
C GLN A 217 46.88 -42.56 -24.79
N PRO A 218 47.74 -42.85 -25.76
CA PRO A 218 47.50 -43.96 -26.65
C PRO A 218 47.64 -45.31 -25.91
N PRO A 219 46.87 -46.36 -26.34
CA PRO A 219 46.90 -47.65 -25.71
C PRO A 219 48.25 -48.37 -26.03
N ALA A 220 48.79 -49.07 -25.03
CA ALA A 220 49.97 -49.91 -25.13
C ALA A 220 49.76 -51.13 -26.10
N PRO A 221 50.80 -51.62 -26.78
CA PRO A 221 50.67 -52.72 -27.72
C PRO A 221 50.43 -54.05 -26.99
N ASN A 222 49.52 -54.85 -27.56
CA ASN A 222 49.13 -56.16 -27.08
C ASN A 222 50.21 -57.17 -27.43
N PRO A 223 50.74 -58.03 -26.51
CA PRO A 223 51.66 -59.09 -26.86
C PRO A 223 50.94 -60.20 -27.57
N GLN A 224 51.53 -60.58 -28.70
CA GLN A 224 51.18 -61.75 -29.49
C GLN A 224 51.19 -63.02 -28.64
N LYS A 225 50.18 -63.84 -28.84
CA LYS A 225 50.21 -65.24 -28.51
C LYS A 225 50.56 -66.02 -29.76
N ASP A 226 51.81 -66.42 -29.89
CA ASP A 226 52.18 -67.63 -30.60
C ASP A 226 51.78 -68.79 -29.74
N VAL A 227 51.16 -69.82 -30.32
CA VAL A 227 51.44 -71.20 -30.19
C VAL A 227 50.51 -72.05 -31.06
N ALA A 228 51.15 -72.80 -32.06
CA ALA A 228 50.85 -74.11 -32.66
C ALA A 228 49.48 -74.30 -33.35
#